data_f6d4e4d7205eb7d57d7aade085d8282c
#
_entry.id   f6d4e4d7205eb7d57d7aade085d8282c
#
_cell.length_a   1.000
_cell.length_b   1.000
_cell.length_c   1.000
_cell.angle_alpha   90.00
_cell.angle_beta   90.00
_cell.angle_gamma   90.00
#
_symmetry.space_group_name_H-M   'P 1'
#
loop_
_entity.id
_entity.type
_entity.pdbx_description
1 polymer ?
#
loop_
_entity_poly.entity_id
_entity_poly.type
_entity_poly.pdbx_seq_one_letter_code
_entity_poly.pdbx_strand_id
1 'polypeptide(L)'
;MTNNVKYPILYTFRRCPYAIRTRMAIKSSQITVEIREIELKNKPREFLELSPKGTVPVLLTDSGQVLEESLDIINWALDSNDPNNLLSECNLSKSQFKELLKKLDDDFKINLDKYKYPNRYQGVDRNFNRDANLNFLANLDNLLKKSKYINCNHVTLIDYLIFPFIRQFRNVDENWFDCLNFNYLKKWLNNLMESEDFKSIMKKYTVWNSNQIPIYTNFNNN
;
A
#
# COMPACT_ATOMS: atom_id res chain seq x y z
N MET A 1 -4.66 -30.41 11.68
CA MET A 1 -3.29 -30.20 12.18
C MET A 1 -3.04 -28.70 12.15
N THR A 2 -3.07 -28.03 13.28
CA THR A 2 -2.78 -26.59 13.38
C THR A 2 -1.26 -26.44 13.20
N ASN A 3 -0.84 -26.01 12.00
CA ASN A 3 0.53 -25.56 11.79
C ASN A 3 0.75 -24.34 12.69
N ASN A 4 1.32 -24.53 13.87
CA ASN A 4 1.77 -23.42 14.70
C ASN A 4 2.92 -22.73 13.97
N VAL A 5 2.61 -21.69 13.22
CA VAL A 5 3.59 -20.84 12.56
C VAL A 5 4.18 -19.93 13.64
N LYS A 6 5.51 -19.96 13.82
CA LYS A 6 6.17 -19.17 14.87
C LYS A 6 5.98 -17.64 14.71
N TYR A 7 5.86 -17.18 13.46
CA TYR A 7 5.61 -15.78 13.08
C TYR A 7 4.59 -15.74 11.96
N PRO A 8 3.77 -14.70 11.88
CA PRO A 8 2.87 -14.50 10.74
C PRO A 8 3.64 -14.51 9.41
N ILE A 9 3.03 -15.05 8.36
CA ILE A 9 3.63 -15.16 7.02
C ILE A 9 2.99 -14.13 6.11
N LEU A 10 3.78 -13.18 5.59
CA LEU A 10 3.33 -12.16 4.66
C LEU A 10 3.76 -12.49 3.22
N TYR A 11 2.80 -12.86 2.38
CA TYR A 11 3.01 -12.92 0.93
C TYR A 11 2.83 -11.52 0.33
N THR A 12 3.82 -11.07 -0.41
CA THR A 12 3.91 -9.68 -0.85
C THR A 12 4.52 -9.56 -2.24
N PHE A 13 4.27 -8.44 -2.90
CA PHE A 13 4.99 -8.02 -4.10
C PHE A 13 5.46 -6.59 -3.92
N ARG A 14 6.76 -6.37 -4.01
CA ARG A 14 7.41 -5.10 -3.66
C ARG A 14 6.76 -3.86 -4.25
N ARG A 15 6.30 -3.93 -5.52
CA ARG A 15 5.75 -2.78 -6.25
C ARG A 15 4.22 -2.65 -6.20
N CYS A 16 3.51 -3.59 -5.58
CA CYS A 16 2.06 -3.53 -5.44
C CYS A 16 1.67 -2.46 -4.41
N PRO A 17 0.82 -1.47 -4.74
CA PRO A 17 0.43 -0.42 -3.80
C PRO A 17 -0.31 -0.97 -2.57
N TYR A 18 -1.15 -1.97 -2.73
CA TYR A 18 -1.82 -2.65 -1.61
C TYR A 18 -0.81 -3.34 -0.68
N ALA A 19 0.21 -4.00 -1.24
CA ALA A 19 1.27 -4.63 -0.46
C ALA A 19 2.21 -3.59 0.19
N ILE A 20 2.43 -2.44 -0.44
CA ILE A 20 3.21 -1.34 0.14
C ILE A 20 2.51 -0.81 1.39
N ARG A 21 1.21 -0.44 1.33
CA ARG A 21 0.49 0.08 2.49
C ARG A 21 0.44 -0.91 3.66
N THR A 22 0.33 -2.21 3.35
CA THR A 22 0.39 -3.29 4.34
C THR A 22 1.76 -3.37 5.03
N ARG A 23 2.85 -3.36 4.25
CA ARG A 23 4.22 -3.38 4.83
C ARG A 23 4.50 -2.14 5.69
N MET A 24 3.99 -0.95 5.30
CA MET A 24 4.12 0.28 6.09
C MET A 24 3.41 0.12 7.45
N ALA A 25 2.20 -0.44 7.47
CA ALA A 25 1.48 -0.69 8.72
C ALA A 25 2.18 -1.73 9.60
N ILE A 26 2.62 -2.87 9.04
CA ILE A 26 3.38 -3.90 9.77
C ILE A 26 4.67 -3.32 10.36
N LYS A 27 5.40 -2.49 9.59
CA LYS A 27 6.57 -1.79 10.11
C LYS A 27 6.22 -0.88 11.28
N SER A 28 5.18 -0.06 11.12
CA SER A 28 4.73 0.85 12.17
C SER A 28 4.34 0.11 13.44
N SER A 29 3.69 -1.05 13.30
CA SER A 29 3.31 -1.92 14.41
C SER A 29 4.47 -2.72 15.02
N GLN A 30 5.67 -2.65 14.44
CA GLN A 30 6.88 -3.36 14.88
C GLN A 30 6.72 -4.90 14.92
N ILE A 31 5.73 -5.44 14.21
CA ILE A 31 5.45 -6.87 14.16
C ILE A 31 6.46 -7.55 13.26
N THR A 32 7.09 -8.63 13.77
CA THR A 32 7.95 -9.49 12.97
C THR A 32 7.12 -10.47 12.15
N VAL A 33 7.37 -10.53 10.84
CA VAL A 33 6.75 -11.46 9.91
C VAL A 33 7.80 -12.27 9.15
N GLU A 34 7.44 -13.48 8.73
CA GLU A 34 8.15 -14.15 7.65
C GLU A 34 7.72 -13.53 6.33
N ILE A 35 8.66 -12.89 5.61
CA ILE A 35 8.35 -12.24 4.33
C ILE A 35 8.56 -13.20 3.17
N ARG A 36 7.56 -13.30 2.28
CA ARG A 36 7.56 -14.10 1.05
C ARG A 36 7.27 -13.21 -0.15
N GLU A 37 8.32 -12.78 -0.84
CA GLU A 37 8.17 -12.00 -2.08
C GLU A 37 7.69 -12.91 -3.21
N ILE A 38 6.59 -12.54 -3.89
CA ILE A 38 5.92 -13.34 -4.92
C ILE A 38 6.20 -12.76 -6.31
N GLU A 39 6.49 -13.64 -7.26
CA GLU A 39 6.46 -13.28 -8.66
C GLU A 39 5.03 -13.45 -9.22
N LEU A 40 4.39 -12.34 -9.62
CA LEU A 40 2.97 -12.34 -10.02
C LEU A 40 2.67 -13.18 -11.28
N LYS A 41 3.68 -13.43 -12.13
CA LYS A 41 3.54 -14.24 -13.35
C LYS A 41 3.73 -15.74 -13.08
N ASN A 42 4.43 -16.08 -12.00
CA ASN A 42 4.73 -17.45 -11.60
C ASN A 42 4.50 -17.60 -10.09
N LYS A 43 3.22 -17.72 -9.72
CA LYS A 43 2.82 -17.79 -8.32
C LYS A 43 3.07 -19.19 -7.77
N PRO A 44 3.67 -19.34 -6.58
CA PRO A 44 3.88 -20.63 -5.94
C PRO A 44 2.56 -21.34 -5.67
N ARG A 45 2.58 -22.67 -5.75
CA ARG A 45 1.40 -23.52 -5.51
C ARG A 45 0.87 -23.31 -4.08
N GLU A 46 1.75 -23.30 -3.11
CA GLU A 46 1.43 -23.11 -1.70
C GLU A 46 0.70 -21.79 -1.44
N PHE A 47 1.08 -20.73 -2.17
CA PHE A 47 0.40 -19.44 -2.10
C PHE A 47 -1.03 -19.53 -2.68
N LEU A 48 -1.21 -20.23 -3.82
CA LEU A 48 -2.52 -20.38 -4.46
C LEU A 48 -3.46 -21.32 -3.69
N GLU A 49 -2.92 -22.31 -2.98
CA GLU A 49 -3.68 -23.18 -2.07
C GLU A 49 -4.16 -22.40 -0.84
N LEU A 50 -3.34 -21.46 -0.32
CA LEU A 50 -3.70 -20.60 0.79
C LEU A 50 -4.73 -19.51 0.40
N SER A 51 -4.54 -18.90 -0.76
CA SER A 51 -5.37 -17.81 -1.30
C SER A 51 -5.64 -18.04 -2.80
N PRO A 52 -6.75 -18.74 -3.14
CA PRO A 52 -7.12 -19.02 -4.53
C PRO A 52 -7.34 -17.77 -5.37
N LYS A 53 -7.68 -16.62 -4.75
CA LYS A 53 -7.75 -15.31 -5.39
C LYS A 53 -6.41 -14.91 -6.03
N GLY A 54 -5.28 -15.38 -5.47
CA GLY A 54 -3.96 -15.20 -6.02
C GLY A 54 -3.51 -13.74 -6.12
N THR A 55 -4.07 -12.86 -5.29
CA THR A 55 -3.68 -11.44 -5.19
C THR A 55 -2.78 -11.22 -3.97
N VAL A 56 -1.99 -10.15 -3.99
CA VAL A 56 -1.16 -9.74 -2.86
C VAL A 56 -1.56 -8.36 -2.37
N PRO A 57 -1.48 -8.10 -1.04
CA PRO A 57 -0.89 -8.92 0.01
C PRO A 57 -1.81 -10.04 0.50
N VAL A 58 -1.23 -11.09 1.11
CA VAL A 58 -1.93 -12.09 1.92
C VAL A 58 -1.11 -12.31 3.18
N LEU A 59 -1.78 -12.36 4.32
CA LEU A 59 -1.17 -12.69 5.61
C LEU A 59 -1.78 -13.97 6.17
N LEU A 60 -0.95 -14.95 6.49
CA LEU A 60 -1.29 -16.06 7.36
C LEU A 60 -0.83 -15.71 8.77
N THR A 61 -1.77 -15.51 9.69
CA THR A 61 -1.46 -15.19 11.10
C THR A 61 -0.87 -16.40 11.84
N ASP A 62 -0.26 -16.17 12.98
CA ASP A 62 0.23 -17.21 13.89
C ASP A 62 -0.91 -18.10 14.44
N SER A 63 -2.14 -17.57 14.53
CA SER A 63 -3.35 -18.32 14.87
C SER A 63 -3.91 -19.17 13.72
N GLY A 64 -3.33 -19.08 12.51
CA GLY A 64 -3.78 -19.81 11.33
C GLY A 64 -4.90 -19.11 10.52
N GLN A 65 -5.26 -17.87 10.85
CA GLN A 65 -6.21 -17.08 10.06
C GLN A 65 -5.53 -16.56 8.79
N VAL A 66 -6.26 -16.60 7.66
CA VAL A 66 -5.82 -16.03 6.39
C VAL A 66 -6.52 -14.68 6.17
N LEU A 67 -5.75 -13.62 6.01
CA LEU A 67 -6.22 -12.29 5.67
C LEU A 67 -5.78 -11.96 4.24
N GLU A 68 -6.74 -11.73 3.34
CA GLU A 68 -6.51 -11.52 1.90
C GLU A 68 -6.66 -10.06 1.47
N GLU A 69 -7.29 -9.22 2.31
CA GLU A 69 -7.46 -7.80 2.02
C GLU A 69 -6.43 -6.97 2.79
N SER A 70 -5.83 -6.00 2.09
CA SER A 70 -4.80 -5.15 2.70
C SER A 70 -5.30 -4.36 3.91
N LEU A 71 -6.58 -3.95 3.93
CA LEU A 71 -7.18 -3.25 5.07
C LEU A 71 -7.33 -4.16 6.29
N ASP A 72 -7.69 -5.44 6.08
CA ASP A 72 -7.82 -6.40 7.18
C ASP A 72 -6.46 -6.69 7.82
N ILE A 73 -5.41 -6.81 6.99
CA ILE A 73 -4.04 -6.99 7.48
C ILE A 73 -3.56 -5.74 8.23
N ILE A 74 -3.88 -4.54 7.73
CA ILE A 74 -3.53 -3.27 8.39
C ILE A 74 -4.23 -3.15 9.74
N ASN A 75 -5.53 -3.42 9.79
CA ASN A 75 -6.29 -3.40 11.04
C ASN A 75 -5.72 -4.41 12.03
N TRP A 76 -5.50 -5.66 11.61
CA TRP A 76 -4.88 -6.68 12.44
C TRP A 76 -3.52 -6.23 13.03
N ALA A 77 -2.69 -5.57 12.23
CA ALA A 77 -1.40 -5.10 12.68
C ALA A 77 -1.52 -3.94 13.68
N LEU A 78 -2.35 -2.94 13.37
CA LEU A 78 -2.50 -1.75 14.22
C LEU A 78 -3.33 -2.03 15.49
N ASP A 79 -4.28 -2.95 15.45
CA ASP A 79 -5.01 -3.41 16.64
C ASP A 79 -4.08 -4.16 17.61
N SER A 80 -3.05 -4.83 17.08
CA SER A 80 -2.05 -5.51 17.88
C SER A 80 -1.07 -4.53 18.53
N ASN A 81 -0.62 -3.50 17.82
CA ASN A 81 0.31 -2.49 18.32
C ASN A 81 0.34 -1.26 17.39
N ASP A 82 0.05 -0.08 17.93
CA ASP A 82 0.12 1.21 17.21
C ASP A 82 0.98 2.24 17.94
N PRO A 83 2.30 2.00 18.09
CA PRO A 83 3.19 2.88 18.83
C PRO A 83 3.35 4.27 18.18
N ASN A 84 3.06 4.39 16.89
CA ASN A 84 3.12 5.64 16.15
C ASN A 84 1.79 6.39 16.09
N ASN A 85 0.76 5.86 16.77
CA ASN A 85 -0.57 6.46 16.86
C ASN A 85 -1.20 6.77 15.48
N LEU A 86 -1.04 5.83 14.53
CA LEU A 86 -1.59 5.97 13.17
C LEU A 86 -3.12 6.00 13.16
N LEU A 87 -3.76 5.34 14.14
CA LEU A 87 -5.21 5.32 14.32
C LEU A 87 -5.75 6.58 14.99
N SER A 88 -4.88 7.56 15.32
CA SER A 88 -5.33 8.80 15.94
C SER A 88 -6.37 9.52 15.09
N GLU A 89 -7.32 10.14 15.76
CA GLU A 89 -8.33 10.96 15.10
C GLU A 89 -7.67 12.17 14.43
N CYS A 90 -7.85 12.25 13.11
CA CYS A 90 -7.51 13.40 12.30
C CYS A 90 -8.73 14.32 12.19
N ASN A 91 -8.53 15.52 11.65
CA ASN A 91 -9.63 16.44 11.35
C ASN A 91 -10.52 15.93 10.16
N LEU A 92 -10.48 14.64 9.84
CA LEU A 92 -11.39 13.99 8.91
C LEU A 92 -12.48 13.27 9.69
N SER A 93 -13.75 13.59 9.38
CA SER A 93 -14.84 12.78 9.89
C SER A 93 -14.78 11.35 9.34
N LYS A 94 -15.37 10.39 10.04
CA LYS A 94 -15.45 8.99 9.58
C LYS A 94 -16.10 8.86 8.18
N SER A 95 -17.05 9.75 7.84
CA SER A 95 -17.67 9.78 6.52
C SER A 95 -16.71 10.26 5.44
N GLN A 96 -15.96 11.32 5.69
CA GLN A 96 -14.94 11.84 4.75
C GLN A 96 -13.80 10.82 4.53
N PHE A 97 -13.37 10.14 5.59
CA PHE A 97 -12.38 9.07 5.48
C PHE A 97 -12.88 7.94 4.56
N LYS A 98 -14.11 7.45 4.79
CA LYS A 98 -14.72 6.40 3.97
C LYS A 98 -14.91 6.84 2.51
N GLU A 99 -15.37 8.08 2.29
CA GLU A 99 -15.56 8.63 0.96
C GLU A 99 -14.22 8.72 0.20
N LEU A 100 -13.16 9.16 0.87
CA LEU A 100 -11.83 9.28 0.26
C LEU A 100 -11.28 7.92 -0.16
N LEU A 101 -11.44 6.89 0.69
CA LEU A 101 -11.03 5.53 0.35
C LEU A 101 -11.89 4.94 -0.77
N LYS A 102 -13.19 5.17 -0.74
CA LYS A 102 -14.08 4.72 -1.81
C LYS A 102 -13.67 5.31 -3.16
N LYS A 103 -13.41 6.62 -3.22
CA LYS A 103 -12.92 7.27 -4.44
C LYS A 103 -11.55 6.75 -4.89
N LEU A 104 -10.67 6.40 -3.93
CA LEU A 104 -9.38 5.79 -4.24
C LEU A 104 -9.55 4.41 -4.90
N ASP A 105 -10.37 3.55 -4.33
CA ASP A 105 -10.49 2.16 -4.76
C ASP A 105 -11.40 2.00 -6.00
N ASP A 106 -12.53 2.70 -6.05
CA ASP A 106 -13.52 2.57 -7.14
C ASP A 106 -13.12 3.36 -8.39
N ASP A 107 -12.71 4.63 -8.23
CA ASP A 107 -12.46 5.51 -9.38
C ASP A 107 -10.98 5.64 -9.71
N PHE A 108 -10.19 6.12 -8.73
CA PHE A 108 -8.78 6.45 -8.96
C PHE A 108 -7.98 5.22 -9.38
N LYS A 109 -8.16 4.10 -8.68
CA LYS A 109 -7.41 2.87 -8.96
C LYS A 109 -7.76 2.27 -10.32
N ILE A 110 -9.02 2.29 -10.71
CA ILE A 110 -9.48 1.79 -12.01
C ILE A 110 -8.84 2.59 -13.14
N ASN A 111 -8.89 3.92 -13.02
CA ASN A 111 -8.28 4.82 -14.01
C ASN A 111 -6.75 4.72 -14.01
N LEU A 112 -6.12 4.56 -12.84
CA LEU A 112 -4.67 4.32 -12.74
C LEU A 112 -4.24 3.03 -13.47
N ASP A 113 -5.00 1.94 -13.34
CA ASP A 113 -4.68 0.70 -14.04
C ASP A 113 -4.79 0.84 -15.56
N LYS A 114 -5.83 1.51 -16.05
CA LYS A 114 -6.00 1.80 -17.47
C LYS A 114 -4.93 2.75 -18.01
N TYR A 115 -4.53 3.75 -17.21
CA TYR A 115 -3.43 4.65 -17.54
C TYR A 115 -2.10 3.93 -17.60
N LYS A 116 -1.81 3.04 -16.64
CA LYS A 116 -0.55 2.34 -16.51
C LYS A 116 -0.41 1.14 -17.47
N TYR A 117 -1.52 0.45 -17.72
CA TYR A 117 -1.57 -0.79 -18.49
C TYR A 117 -2.61 -0.75 -19.61
N PRO A 118 -2.58 0.25 -20.51
CA PRO A 118 -3.63 0.43 -21.53
C PRO A 118 -3.82 -0.81 -22.41
N ASN A 119 -2.75 -1.55 -22.68
CA ASN A 119 -2.78 -2.75 -23.51
C ASN A 119 -3.56 -3.95 -22.89
N ARG A 120 -4.00 -3.84 -21.64
CA ARG A 120 -4.85 -4.86 -20.99
C ARG A 120 -6.33 -4.61 -21.21
N TYR A 121 -6.70 -3.47 -21.79
CA TYR A 121 -8.07 -3.03 -21.94
C TYR A 121 -8.32 -2.63 -23.41
N GLN A 122 -9.37 -3.17 -24.00
CA GLN A 122 -9.72 -2.86 -25.38
C GLN A 122 -10.30 -1.43 -25.49
N GLY A 123 -9.84 -0.64 -26.47
CA GLY A 123 -10.38 0.68 -26.77
C GLY A 123 -10.12 1.77 -25.70
N VAL A 124 -9.14 1.55 -24.80
CA VAL A 124 -8.85 2.52 -23.73
C VAL A 124 -7.96 3.64 -24.23
N ASP A 125 -8.41 4.88 -24.04
CA ASP A 125 -7.56 6.06 -24.11
C ASP A 125 -6.78 6.23 -22.79
N ARG A 126 -5.47 6.09 -22.87
CA ARG A 126 -4.55 6.23 -21.75
C ARG A 126 -4.62 7.62 -21.11
N ASN A 127 -4.63 8.67 -21.92
CA ASN A 127 -4.61 10.05 -21.44
C ASN A 127 -5.94 10.44 -20.80
N PHE A 128 -7.05 10.01 -21.37
CA PHE A 128 -8.37 10.19 -20.75
C PHE A 128 -8.42 9.64 -19.33
N ASN A 129 -7.94 8.40 -19.12
CA ASN A 129 -7.91 7.77 -17.79
C ASN A 129 -6.90 8.42 -16.84
N ARG A 130 -5.81 8.99 -17.36
CA ARG A 130 -4.89 9.83 -16.57
C ARG A 130 -5.63 11.07 -16.07
N ASP A 131 -6.27 11.80 -16.97
CA ASP A 131 -6.88 13.10 -16.68
C ASP A 131 -8.14 12.95 -15.81
N ALA A 132 -8.87 11.84 -15.91
CA ALA A 132 -9.98 11.51 -15.01
C ALA A 132 -9.57 11.47 -13.52
N ASN A 133 -8.27 11.23 -13.22
CA ASN A 133 -7.75 11.24 -11.86
C ASN A 133 -7.38 12.63 -11.32
N LEU A 134 -7.36 13.68 -12.17
CA LEU A 134 -6.94 15.03 -11.77
C LEU A 134 -7.82 15.61 -10.64
N ASN A 135 -9.13 15.33 -10.63
CA ASN A 135 -10.01 15.81 -9.57
C ASN A 135 -9.67 15.20 -8.20
N PHE A 136 -9.29 13.92 -8.17
CA PHE A 136 -8.83 13.28 -6.92
C PHE A 136 -7.52 13.89 -6.43
N LEU A 137 -6.56 14.12 -7.33
CA LEU A 137 -5.28 14.77 -7.01
C LEU A 137 -5.48 16.20 -6.50
N ALA A 138 -6.36 16.98 -7.15
CA ALA A 138 -6.70 18.35 -6.73
C ALA A 138 -7.35 18.37 -5.33
N ASN A 139 -8.22 17.41 -5.04
CA ASN A 139 -8.81 17.28 -3.70
C ASN A 139 -7.75 16.99 -2.64
N LEU A 140 -6.81 16.07 -2.92
CA LEU A 140 -5.69 15.80 -2.01
C LEU A 140 -4.79 17.01 -1.81
N ASP A 141 -4.44 17.75 -2.88
CA ASP A 141 -3.63 18.97 -2.78
C ASP A 141 -4.31 20.02 -1.89
N ASN A 142 -5.63 20.20 -2.01
CA ASN A 142 -6.41 21.10 -1.16
C ASN A 142 -6.43 20.67 0.32
N LEU A 143 -6.54 19.37 0.61
CA LEU A 143 -6.44 18.86 1.99
C LEU A 143 -5.05 19.13 2.59
N LEU A 144 -4.01 18.91 1.79
CA LEU A 144 -2.60 19.10 2.17
C LEU A 144 -2.16 20.56 2.24
N LYS A 145 -2.93 21.48 1.68
CA LYS A 145 -2.70 22.93 1.84
C LYS A 145 -2.84 23.39 3.28
N LYS A 146 -3.67 22.71 4.06
CA LYS A 146 -4.02 23.10 5.44
C LYS A 146 -3.12 22.45 6.50
N SER A 147 -2.40 21.37 6.15
CA SER A 147 -1.62 20.58 7.08
C SER A 147 -0.51 19.81 6.35
N LYS A 148 0.50 19.37 7.11
CA LYS A 148 1.67 18.65 6.56
C LYS A 148 1.32 17.30 5.94
N TYR A 149 0.30 16.61 6.49
CA TYR A 149 -0.22 15.33 6.04
C TYR A 149 -1.72 15.44 5.79
N ILE A 150 -2.37 14.39 5.30
CA ILE A 150 -3.78 14.47 4.93
C ILE A 150 -4.61 14.82 6.17
N ASN A 151 -4.98 16.09 6.23
CA ASN A 151 -5.77 16.70 7.29
C ASN A 151 -5.20 16.59 8.73
N CYS A 152 -3.88 16.38 8.86
CA CYS A 152 -3.15 16.23 10.12
C CYS A 152 -1.73 16.79 10.06
N ASN A 153 -1.12 17.11 11.22
CA ASN A 153 0.28 17.58 11.30
C ASN A 153 1.29 16.43 11.48
N HIS A 154 0.83 15.22 11.73
CA HIS A 154 1.61 14.00 11.78
C HIS A 154 1.04 12.96 10.82
N VAL A 155 1.85 11.96 10.46
CA VAL A 155 1.43 10.85 9.60
C VAL A 155 0.33 10.05 10.29
N THR A 156 -0.70 9.69 9.54
CA THR A 156 -1.80 8.88 10.01
C THR A 156 -2.12 7.76 9.04
N LEU A 157 -3.03 6.90 9.40
CA LEU A 157 -3.42 5.75 8.57
C LEU A 157 -3.83 6.17 7.16
N ILE A 158 -4.56 7.28 7.00
CA ILE A 158 -5.02 7.73 5.67
C ILE A 158 -3.86 8.04 4.73
N ASP A 159 -2.74 8.58 5.26
CA ASP A 159 -1.54 8.82 4.46
C ASP A 159 -0.97 7.50 3.92
N TYR A 160 -0.84 6.48 4.78
CA TYR A 160 -0.33 5.15 4.36
C TYR A 160 -1.26 4.45 3.38
N LEU A 161 -2.58 4.66 3.49
CA LEU A 161 -3.56 4.06 2.59
C LEU A 161 -3.49 4.65 1.18
N ILE A 162 -3.25 5.96 1.04
CA ILE A 162 -3.31 6.70 -0.23
C ILE A 162 -1.95 6.79 -0.91
N PHE A 163 -0.89 7.05 -0.14
CA PHE A 163 0.46 7.32 -0.65
C PHE A 163 0.95 6.33 -1.72
N PRO A 164 0.83 5.01 -1.57
CA PRO A 164 1.37 4.07 -2.54
C PRO A 164 0.72 4.17 -3.92
N PHE A 165 -0.55 4.60 -3.98
CA PHE A 165 -1.30 4.76 -5.22
C PHE A 165 -0.90 6.04 -5.94
N ILE A 166 -0.74 7.16 -5.21
CA ILE A 166 -0.26 8.41 -5.78
C ILE A 166 1.17 8.24 -6.30
N ARG A 167 2.03 7.56 -5.54
CA ARG A 167 3.37 7.19 -5.99
C ARG A 167 3.32 6.34 -7.26
N GLN A 168 2.43 5.34 -7.32
CA GLN A 168 2.30 4.52 -8.52
C GLN A 168 1.82 5.34 -9.73
N PHE A 169 0.92 6.29 -9.53
CA PHE A 169 0.40 7.19 -10.55
C PHE A 169 1.51 8.10 -11.10
N ARG A 170 2.28 8.76 -10.22
CA ARG A 170 3.44 9.58 -10.61
C ARG A 170 4.45 8.78 -11.43
N ASN A 171 4.77 7.57 -11.01
CA ASN A 171 5.77 6.72 -11.66
C ASN A 171 5.36 6.19 -13.05
N VAL A 172 4.17 6.47 -13.55
CA VAL A 172 3.77 6.16 -14.94
C VAL A 172 4.36 7.20 -15.89
N ASP A 173 4.38 8.49 -15.49
CA ASP A 173 4.99 9.60 -16.22
C ASP A 173 5.38 10.68 -15.21
N GLU A 174 6.61 10.60 -14.71
CA GLU A 174 7.13 11.49 -13.67
C GLU A 174 7.21 12.93 -14.16
N ASN A 175 7.66 13.15 -15.40
CA ASN A 175 7.83 14.49 -15.97
C ASN A 175 6.47 15.19 -16.07
N TRP A 176 5.46 14.50 -16.58
CA TRP A 176 4.11 15.06 -16.68
C TRP A 176 3.54 15.38 -15.28
N PHE A 177 3.66 14.46 -14.33
CA PHE A 177 3.16 14.65 -12.97
C PHE A 177 3.84 15.84 -12.28
N ASP A 178 5.15 15.97 -12.44
CA ASP A 178 5.93 17.01 -11.78
C ASP A 178 5.67 18.41 -12.39
N CYS A 179 5.13 18.50 -13.63
CA CYS A 179 4.64 19.74 -14.22
C CYS A 179 3.27 20.20 -13.70
N LEU A 180 2.51 19.36 -12.98
CA LEU A 180 1.20 19.75 -12.43
C LEU A 180 1.36 20.80 -11.31
N ASN A 181 0.37 21.70 -11.17
CA ASN A 181 0.36 22.74 -10.14
C ASN A 181 -0.18 22.21 -8.80
N PHE A 182 0.18 20.97 -8.40
CA PHE A 182 -0.19 20.35 -7.14
C PHE A 182 0.99 20.36 -6.16
N ASN A 183 1.37 21.55 -5.68
CA ASN A 183 2.61 21.74 -4.92
C ASN A 183 2.59 21.09 -3.55
N TYR A 184 1.45 21.10 -2.86
CA TYR A 184 1.31 20.49 -1.54
C TYR A 184 1.31 18.96 -1.64
N LEU A 185 0.62 18.42 -2.64
CA LEU A 185 0.60 16.98 -2.94
C LEU A 185 2.02 16.47 -3.28
N LYS A 186 2.76 17.18 -4.13
CA LYS A 186 4.15 16.82 -4.48
C LYS A 186 5.06 16.84 -3.26
N LYS A 187 4.94 17.85 -2.40
CA LYS A 187 5.73 17.94 -1.16
C LYS A 187 5.42 16.79 -0.20
N TRP A 188 4.14 16.48 0.00
CA TRP A 188 3.69 15.34 0.82
C TRP A 188 4.20 14.01 0.27
N LEU A 189 4.06 13.79 -1.04
CA LEU A 189 4.52 12.59 -1.72
C LEU A 189 6.03 12.39 -1.55
N ASN A 190 6.81 13.44 -1.77
CA ASN A 190 8.27 13.40 -1.63
C ASN A 190 8.68 13.15 -0.17
N ASN A 191 8.04 13.79 0.80
CA ASN A 191 8.32 13.57 2.22
C ASN A 191 8.12 12.10 2.61
N LEU A 192 7.05 11.45 2.11
CA LEU A 192 6.80 10.04 2.39
C LEU A 192 7.76 9.11 1.62
N MET A 193 8.12 9.44 0.37
CA MET A 193 9.10 8.67 -0.39
C MET A 193 10.50 8.71 0.24
N GLU A 194 10.87 9.83 0.86
CA GLU A 194 12.17 9.99 1.53
C GLU A 194 12.17 9.49 2.98
N SER A 195 11.01 9.14 3.52
CA SER A 195 10.93 8.63 4.89
C SER A 195 11.66 7.29 5.05
N GLU A 196 12.29 7.11 6.22
CA GLU A 196 12.92 5.83 6.58
C GLU A 196 11.90 4.68 6.59
N ASP A 197 10.65 4.97 6.96
CA ASP A 197 9.57 3.98 6.94
C ASP A 197 9.34 3.43 5.54
N PHE A 198 9.26 4.30 4.54
CA PHE A 198 9.09 3.85 3.18
C PHE A 198 10.35 3.18 2.61
N LYS A 199 11.52 3.76 2.81
CA LYS A 199 12.79 3.21 2.31
C LYS A 199 13.03 1.80 2.82
N SER A 200 12.81 1.56 4.10
CA SER A 200 13.05 0.25 4.72
C SER A 200 12.13 -0.84 4.18
N ILE A 201 10.84 -0.53 3.96
CA ILE A 201 9.88 -1.52 3.43
C ILE A 201 10.06 -1.79 1.92
N MET A 202 10.88 -0.98 1.24
CA MET A 202 11.19 -1.12 -0.17
C MET A 202 12.47 -1.94 -0.45
N LYS A 203 13.07 -2.50 0.60
CA LYS A 203 14.17 -3.48 0.48
C LYS A 203 13.78 -4.58 -0.53
N LYS A 204 14.73 -4.97 -1.38
CA LYS A 204 14.51 -6.04 -2.36
C LYS A 204 14.79 -7.39 -1.71
N TYR A 205 13.79 -8.26 -1.73
CA TYR A 205 13.91 -9.66 -1.29
C TYR A 205 14.01 -10.58 -2.51
N THR A 206 14.61 -11.76 -2.33
CA THR A 206 14.58 -12.84 -3.32
C THR A 206 13.16 -13.34 -3.49
N VAL A 207 12.81 -13.75 -4.72
CA VAL A 207 11.52 -14.41 -4.97
C VAL A 207 11.46 -15.70 -4.16
N TRP A 208 10.38 -15.83 -3.38
CA TRP A 208 10.22 -16.95 -2.47
C TRP A 208 9.99 -18.28 -3.19
N ASN A 209 10.56 -19.34 -2.64
CA ASN A 209 10.26 -20.73 -2.97
C ASN A 209 10.27 -21.59 -1.70
N SER A 210 9.62 -22.75 -1.75
CA SER A 210 9.43 -23.63 -0.56
C SER A 210 10.71 -24.19 0.06
N ASN A 211 11.83 -24.19 -0.67
CA ASN A 211 13.13 -24.67 -0.19
C ASN A 211 13.99 -23.53 0.41
N GLN A 212 13.49 -22.30 0.40
CA GLN A 212 14.23 -21.14 0.90
C GLN A 212 14.24 -21.11 2.44
N ILE A 213 15.38 -20.73 3.01
CA ILE A 213 15.44 -20.40 4.44
C ILE A 213 14.51 -19.21 4.71
N PRO A 214 13.62 -19.29 5.73
CA PRO A 214 12.70 -18.20 6.06
C PRO A 214 13.42 -16.89 6.33
N ILE A 215 12.90 -15.79 5.78
CA ILE A 215 13.40 -14.45 6.04
C ILE A 215 12.42 -13.75 6.97
N TYR A 216 12.89 -13.40 8.17
CA TYR A 216 12.11 -12.69 9.17
C TYR A 216 12.45 -11.20 9.15
N THR A 217 11.44 -10.35 9.27
CA THR A 217 11.64 -8.89 9.28
C THR A 217 10.48 -8.19 9.98
N ASN A 218 10.77 -7.10 10.67
CA ASN A 218 9.81 -6.08 11.08
C ASN A 218 10.06 -4.77 10.31
N PHE A 219 10.86 -4.84 9.24
CA PHE A 219 11.29 -3.73 8.40
C PHE A 219 12.10 -2.63 9.13
N ASN A 220 12.48 -2.82 10.38
CA ASN A 220 13.48 -1.96 11.00
C ASN A 220 14.86 -2.35 10.47
N ASN A 221 15.66 -1.37 10.10
CA ASN A 221 17.01 -1.61 9.61
C ASN A 221 17.84 -2.25 10.73
N ASN A 222 18.29 -3.45 10.50
CA ASN A 222 19.46 -4.05 11.13
C ASN A 222 20.59 -4.06 10.10
#